data_512388bef55b0a8f508161164d6f5cf6
#
_entry.id   512388bef55b0a8f508161164d6f5cf6
#
_cell.length_a   1.000
_cell.length_b   1.000
_cell.length_c   1.000
_cell.angle_alpha   90.00
_cell.angle_beta   90.00
_cell.angle_gamma   90.00
#
_symmetry.space_group_name_H-M   'P 1'
#
loop_
_entity.id
_entity.type
_entity.pdbx_description
1 polymer ?
#
loop_
_entity_poly.entity_id
_entity_poly.type
_entity_poly.pdbx_seq_one_letter_code
_entity_poly.pdbx_strand_id
1 'polypeptide(L)'
;MSDIKFNTIEEAIADFKAGKMVIAVDDDDLENEGSLLVAGEFATPEVINFMATNAKGLITMPISEEVARQLGLEALIWQGSDGEPSVSTVSFDKADAPTGISAQDRSATVIAATKADAKPEDFRMPGHMSVSYTHLRAH
;
A
#
# COMPACT_ATOMS: atom_id res chain seq x y z
N MET A 1 31.61 -9.63 6.71
CA MET A 1 30.29 -8.97 6.57
C MET A 1 30.46 -7.88 5.53
N SER A 2 29.71 -7.92 4.48
CA SER A 2 29.63 -6.79 3.55
C SER A 2 28.90 -5.65 4.26
N ASP A 3 29.54 -4.50 4.37
CA ASP A 3 28.85 -3.29 4.83
C ASP A 3 27.77 -2.95 3.81
N ILE A 4 26.52 -3.27 4.14
CA ILE A 4 25.38 -2.86 3.33
C ILE A 4 25.24 -1.35 3.51
N LYS A 5 25.52 -0.61 2.46
CA LYS A 5 25.34 0.84 2.46
C LYS A 5 23.91 1.14 2.04
N PHE A 6 23.13 1.66 2.98
CA PHE A 6 21.79 2.16 2.68
C PHE A 6 21.84 3.52 1.98
N ASN A 7 20.83 3.76 1.16
CA ASN A 7 20.63 5.09 0.60
C ASN A 7 20.17 6.07 1.69
N THR A 8 20.38 7.34 1.44
CA THR A 8 19.82 8.38 2.31
C THR A 8 18.31 8.49 2.13
N ILE A 9 17.61 9.08 3.09
CA ILE A 9 16.17 9.31 3.00
C ILE A 9 15.84 10.20 1.80
N GLU A 10 16.68 11.21 1.54
CA GLU A 10 16.51 12.13 0.40
C GLU A 10 16.60 11.40 -0.94
N GLU A 11 17.57 10.48 -1.08
CA GLU A 11 17.70 9.62 -2.26
C GLU A 11 16.48 8.71 -2.44
N ALA A 12 16.03 8.08 -1.36
CA ALA A 12 14.86 7.21 -1.39
C ALA A 12 13.58 7.99 -1.77
N ILE A 13 13.39 9.20 -1.24
CA ILE A 13 12.27 10.06 -1.60
C ILE A 13 12.34 10.46 -3.09
N ALA A 14 13.52 10.80 -3.59
CA ALA A 14 13.70 11.14 -5.00
C ALA A 14 13.36 9.96 -5.91
N ASP A 15 13.80 8.76 -5.58
CA ASP A 15 13.49 7.55 -6.33
C ASP A 15 11.99 7.22 -6.29
N PHE A 16 11.37 7.33 -5.11
CA PHE A 16 9.93 7.11 -4.95
C PHE A 16 9.09 8.08 -5.78
N LYS A 17 9.45 9.36 -5.80
CA LYS A 17 8.80 10.38 -6.64
C LYS A 17 9.00 10.12 -8.13
N ALA A 18 10.11 9.51 -8.52
CA ALA A 18 10.39 9.13 -9.90
C ALA A 18 9.67 7.84 -10.34
N GLY A 19 8.89 7.21 -9.46
CA GLY A 19 8.16 5.98 -9.74
C GLY A 19 8.97 4.71 -9.60
N LYS A 20 10.15 4.79 -8.98
CA LYS A 20 10.97 3.61 -8.69
C LYS A 20 10.48 2.92 -7.43
N MET A 21 10.63 1.60 -7.39
CA MET A 21 10.46 0.85 -6.16
C MET A 21 11.63 1.10 -5.21
N VAL A 22 11.33 1.24 -3.94
CA VAL A 22 12.32 1.29 -2.86
C VAL A 22 12.08 0.15 -1.88
N ILE A 23 13.14 -0.28 -1.22
CA ILE A 23 13.06 -1.26 -0.13
C ILE A 23 13.25 -0.50 1.17
N ALA A 24 12.24 -0.55 2.03
CA ALA A 24 12.35 -0.08 3.39
C ALA A 24 12.63 -1.28 4.31
N VAL A 25 13.60 -1.14 5.19
CA VAL A 25 13.93 -2.12 6.21
C VAL A 25 13.76 -1.48 7.58
N ASP A 26 13.32 -2.26 8.55
CA ASP A 26 13.22 -1.77 9.93
C ASP A 26 14.60 -1.60 10.56
N ASP A 27 14.68 -0.63 11.49
CA ASP A 27 15.87 -0.45 12.31
C ASP A 27 16.08 -1.65 13.24
N ASP A 28 17.22 -2.23 13.05
CA ASP A 28 18.01 -3.00 13.99
C ASP A 28 17.50 -4.24 14.64
N ASP A 29 16.28 -4.53 14.76
CA ASP A 29 16.20 -5.50 15.80
C ASP A 29 15.59 -6.80 15.49
N LEU A 30 14.77 -7.00 14.69
CA LEU A 30 14.08 -8.19 15.07
C LEU A 30 13.71 -9.16 14.00
N GLU A 31 13.44 -8.77 12.80
CA GLU A 31 12.90 -9.75 11.87
C GLU A 31 13.64 -9.81 10.51
N ASN A 32 14.57 -8.91 10.27
CA ASN A 32 15.25 -8.77 8.97
C ASN A 32 14.29 -8.73 7.79
N GLU A 33 13.11 -8.16 8.01
CA GLU A 33 12.10 -8.00 6.99
C GLU A 33 12.26 -6.68 6.25
N GLY A 34 12.05 -6.75 4.96
CA GLY A 34 12.02 -5.57 4.10
C GLY A 34 10.66 -5.47 3.41
N SER A 35 10.20 -4.24 3.20
CA SER A 35 8.99 -3.97 2.43
C SER A 35 9.35 -3.32 1.11
N LEU A 36 8.76 -3.81 0.01
CA LEU A 36 8.80 -3.14 -1.28
C LEU A 36 7.75 -2.04 -1.30
N LEU A 37 8.16 -0.83 -1.63
CA LEU A 37 7.29 0.33 -1.70
C LEU A 37 7.34 0.96 -3.09
N VAL A 38 6.18 1.37 -3.59
CA VAL A 38 6.04 2.18 -4.81
C VAL A 38 4.91 3.16 -4.61
N ALA A 39 5.02 4.35 -5.19
CA ALA A 39 3.90 5.29 -5.17
C ALA A 39 2.72 4.73 -5.95
N GLY A 40 1.50 4.84 -5.42
CA GLY A 40 0.30 4.23 -5.99
C GLY A 40 0.03 4.61 -7.44
N GLU A 41 0.33 5.84 -7.83
CA GLU A 41 0.19 6.30 -9.22
C GLU A 41 1.10 5.56 -10.23
N PHE A 42 2.15 4.91 -9.75
CA PHE A 42 3.08 4.11 -10.54
C PHE A 42 2.90 2.60 -10.35
N ALA A 43 1.85 2.17 -9.67
CA ALA A 43 1.56 0.76 -9.41
C ALA A 43 0.99 0.07 -10.66
N THR A 44 1.80 -0.03 -11.71
CA THR A 44 1.43 -0.71 -12.97
C THR A 44 1.21 -2.21 -12.76
N PRO A 45 0.55 -2.92 -13.70
CA PRO A 45 0.42 -4.37 -13.62
C PRO A 45 1.75 -5.10 -13.46
N GLU A 46 2.79 -4.64 -14.15
CA GLU A 46 4.14 -5.20 -14.06
C GLU A 46 4.74 -5.04 -12.66
N VAL A 47 4.52 -3.88 -12.03
CA VAL A 47 4.98 -3.59 -10.67
C VAL A 47 4.25 -4.49 -9.66
N ILE A 48 2.93 -4.59 -9.75
CA ILE A 48 2.14 -5.48 -8.89
C ILE A 48 2.56 -6.94 -9.06
N ASN A 49 2.76 -7.38 -10.29
CA ASN A 49 3.23 -8.74 -10.57
C ASN A 49 4.64 -8.98 -10.01
N PHE A 50 5.53 -8.01 -10.13
CA PHE A 50 6.87 -8.08 -9.56
C PHE A 50 6.81 -8.24 -8.03
N MET A 51 6.00 -7.43 -7.35
CA MET A 51 5.82 -7.51 -5.91
C MET A 51 5.30 -8.88 -5.48
N ALA A 52 4.25 -9.36 -6.13
CA ALA A 52 3.66 -10.66 -5.82
C ALA A 52 4.64 -11.82 -6.04
N THR A 53 5.43 -11.76 -7.10
CA THR A 53 6.36 -12.83 -7.48
C THR A 53 7.60 -12.85 -6.58
N ASN A 54 8.16 -11.69 -6.28
CA ASN A 54 9.48 -11.58 -5.64
C ASN A 54 9.39 -11.33 -4.13
N ALA A 55 8.48 -10.50 -3.67
CA ALA A 55 8.32 -10.20 -2.25
C ALA A 55 7.43 -11.22 -1.52
N LYS A 56 6.47 -11.82 -2.20
CA LYS A 56 5.60 -12.91 -1.71
C LYS A 56 4.77 -12.58 -0.46
N GLY A 57 4.77 -11.34 -0.03
CA GLY A 57 3.98 -10.87 1.08
C GLY A 57 2.59 -10.38 0.65
N LEU A 58 1.83 -9.89 1.62
CA LEU A 58 0.56 -9.25 1.34
C LEU A 58 0.80 -7.87 0.71
N ILE A 59 0.18 -7.64 -0.45
CA ILE A 59 0.19 -6.32 -1.07
C ILE A 59 -0.88 -5.47 -0.40
N THR A 60 -0.47 -4.38 0.21
CA THR A 60 -1.36 -3.44 0.90
C THR A 60 -1.20 -2.04 0.32
N MET A 61 -2.23 -1.24 0.45
CA MET A 61 -2.22 0.18 0.08
C MET A 61 -2.35 1.04 1.36
N PRO A 62 -1.26 1.55 1.92
CA PRO A 62 -1.34 2.52 2.99
C PRO A 62 -1.91 3.85 2.48
N ILE A 63 -2.91 4.37 3.16
CA ILE A 63 -3.56 5.63 2.81
C ILE A 63 -3.73 6.53 4.02
N SER A 64 -3.91 7.83 3.76
CA SER A 64 -4.29 8.77 4.82
C SER A 64 -5.78 8.64 5.15
N GLU A 65 -6.16 9.12 6.32
CA GLU A 65 -7.58 9.18 6.73
C GLU A 65 -8.42 10.02 5.76
N GLU A 66 -7.83 11.07 5.20
CA GLU A 66 -8.50 11.92 4.21
C GLU A 66 -8.84 11.13 2.94
N VAL A 67 -7.88 10.38 2.41
CA VAL A 67 -8.11 9.51 1.23
C VAL A 67 -9.12 8.42 1.56
N ALA A 68 -9.04 7.79 2.72
CA ALA A 68 -10.01 6.79 3.13
C ALA A 68 -11.43 7.36 3.15
N ARG A 69 -11.61 8.55 3.68
CA ARG A 69 -12.91 9.24 3.71
C ARG A 69 -13.40 9.57 2.31
N GLN A 70 -12.50 10.04 1.43
CA GLN A 70 -12.82 10.33 0.02
C GLN A 70 -13.32 9.07 -0.71
N LEU A 71 -12.70 7.92 -0.45
CA LEU A 71 -13.05 6.65 -1.09
C LEU A 71 -14.21 5.92 -0.41
N GLY A 72 -14.75 6.45 0.69
CA GLY A 72 -15.79 5.78 1.47
C GLY A 72 -15.33 4.51 2.19
N LEU A 73 -14.04 4.41 2.49
CA LEU A 73 -13.46 3.26 3.18
C LEU A 73 -13.59 3.45 4.69
N GLU A 74 -14.46 2.67 5.30
CA GLU A 74 -14.66 2.71 6.75
C GLU A 74 -13.51 2.02 7.49
N ALA A 75 -13.08 2.66 8.57
CA ALA A 75 -12.06 2.09 9.45
C ALA A 75 -12.63 0.91 10.24
N LEU A 76 -11.92 -0.20 10.20
CA LEU A 76 -12.11 -1.32 11.11
C LEU A 76 -11.04 -1.26 12.18
N ILE A 77 -11.44 -1.11 13.42
CA ILE A 77 -10.55 -1.07 14.57
C ILE A 77 -10.68 -2.40 15.31
N TRP A 78 -9.59 -3.12 15.45
CA TRP A 78 -9.53 -4.30 16.30
C TRP A 78 -8.32 -4.25 17.24
N GLN A 79 -8.41 -4.99 18.33
CA GLN A 79 -7.27 -5.17 19.20
C GLN A 79 -6.38 -6.28 18.66
N GLY A 80 -5.13 -5.95 18.39
CA GLY A 80 -4.11 -6.94 18.09
C GLY A 80 -3.86 -7.87 19.27
N SER A 81 -3.20 -9.00 19.03
CA SER A 81 -2.81 -9.96 20.06
C SER A 81 -1.87 -9.39 21.11
N ASP A 82 -1.21 -8.30 20.80
CA ASP A 82 -0.31 -7.50 21.65
C ASP A 82 -1.04 -6.41 22.47
N GLY A 83 -2.37 -6.29 22.28
CA GLY A 83 -3.17 -5.28 22.94
C GLY A 83 -3.17 -3.91 22.30
N GLU A 84 -2.36 -3.71 21.24
CA GLU A 84 -2.34 -2.44 20.50
C GLU A 84 -3.48 -2.37 19.48
N PRO A 85 -4.10 -1.19 19.31
CA PRO A 85 -5.15 -1.04 18.32
C PRO A 85 -4.57 -1.08 16.90
N SER A 86 -5.06 -2.01 16.12
CA SER A 86 -4.77 -2.07 14.69
C SER A 86 -5.92 -1.48 13.89
N VAL A 87 -5.61 -0.60 12.97
CA VAL A 87 -6.61 0.05 12.11
C VAL A 87 -6.38 -0.34 10.66
N SER A 88 -7.39 -0.96 10.08
CA SER A 88 -7.42 -1.23 8.65
C SER A 88 -8.78 -0.85 8.08
N THR A 89 -8.98 -1.10 6.81
CA THR A 89 -10.31 -0.99 6.20
C THR A 89 -10.78 -2.34 5.67
N VAL A 90 -12.03 -2.40 5.30
CA VAL A 90 -12.51 -3.46 4.41
C VAL A 90 -11.72 -3.38 3.11
N SER A 91 -11.29 -4.54 2.58
CA SER A 91 -10.63 -4.61 1.28
C SER A 91 -11.56 -4.12 0.16
N PHE A 92 -10.99 -3.63 -0.93
CA PHE A 92 -11.77 -3.03 -2.01
C PHE A 92 -11.19 -3.40 -3.39
N ASP A 93 -12.00 -3.23 -4.42
CA ASP A 93 -11.64 -3.36 -5.82
C ASP A 93 -12.23 -2.19 -6.61
N LYS A 94 -11.65 -1.90 -7.78
CA LYS A 94 -12.30 -1.03 -8.76
C LYS A 94 -13.64 -1.66 -9.16
N ALA A 95 -14.70 -0.86 -9.25
CA ALA A 95 -16.08 -1.35 -9.43
C ALA A 95 -16.27 -2.21 -10.69
N ASP A 96 -15.57 -1.88 -11.78
CA ASP A 96 -15.64 -2.57 -13.06
C ASP A 96 -14.56 -3.66 -13.25
N ALA A 97 -13.76 -3.95 -12.22
CA ALA A 97 -12.78 -5.02 -12.28
C ALA A 97 -13.47 -6.38 -12.40
N PRO A 98 -13.04 -7.27 -13.33
CA PRO A 98 -13.67 -8.59 -13.51
C PRO A 98 -13.63 -9.44 -12.25
N THR A 99 -12.44 -9.80 -11.78
CA THR A 99 -12.23 -10.59 -10.57
C THR A 99 -11.66 -9.78 -9.41
N GLY A 100 -10.86 -8.75 -9.70
CA GLY A 100 -10.18 -7.91 -8.71
C GLY A 100 -8.84 -8.42 -8.24
N ILE A 101 -8.52 -9.71 -8.44
CA ILE A 101 -7.33 -10.34 -7.87
C ILE A 101 -6.11 -10.35 -8.79
N SER A 102 -6.28 -10.26 -10.11
CA SER A 102 -5.14 -10.25 -11.03
C SER A 102 -4.23 -9.06 -10.79
N ALA A 103 -2.98 -9.14 -11.21
CA ALA A 103 -2.07 -7.99 -11.14
C ALA A 103 -2.63 -6.78 -11.90
N GLN A 104 -3.30 -7.01 -13.02
CA GLN A 104 -3.95 -5.97 -13.80
C GLN A 104 -5.11 -5.33 -13.03
N ASP A 105 -5.98 -6.13 -12.40
CA ASP A 105 -7.11 -5.62 -11.65
C ASP A 105 -6.66 -4.84 -10.40
N ARG A 106 -5.70 -5.37 -9.65
CA ARG A 106 -5.14 -4.69 -8.48
C ARG A 106 -4.44 -3.39 -8.85
N SER A 107 -3.68 -3.38 -9.93
CA SER A 107 -3.10 -2.16 -10.49
C SER A 107 -4.18 -1.12 -10.81
N ALA A 108 -5.22 -1.54 -11.53
CA ALA A 108 -6.34 -0.65 -11.88
C ALA A 108 -7.01 -0.07 -10.62
N THR A 109 -7.20 -0.87 -9.58
CA THR A 109 -7.77 -0.43 -8.31
C THR A 109 -6.89 0.61 -7.63
N VAL A 110 -5.59 0.34 -7.50
CA VAL A 110 -4.65 1.25 -6.84
C VAL A 110 -4.55 2.57 -7.61
N ILE A 111 -4.35 2.51 -8.92
CA ILE A 111 -4.23 3.73 -9.75
C ILE A 111 -5.51 4.55 -9.70
N ALA A 112 -6.68 3.92 -9.78
CA ALA A 112 -7.96 4.63 -9.67
C ALA A 112 -8.10 5.34 -8.30
N ALA A 113 -7.65 4.71 -7.24
CA ALA A 113 -7.70 5.28 -5.89
C ALA A 113 -6.78 6.49 -5.69
N THR A 114 -5.74 6.66 -6.53
CA THR A 114 -4.84 7.83 -6.47
C THR A 114 -5.39 9.06 -7.18
N LYS A 115 -6.49 8.95 -7.92
CA LYS A 115 -7.03 10.08 -8.66
C LYS A 115 -7.69 11.09 -7.72
N ALA A 116 -7.48 12.39 -8.02
CA ALA A 116 -8.05 13.48 -7.23
C ALA A 116 -9.57 13.49 -7.24
N ASP A 117 -10.19 12.97 -8.30
CA ASP A 117 -11.65 12.88 -8.49
C ASP A 117 -12.22 11.49 -8.13
N ALA A 118 -11.41 10.62 -7.54
CA ALA A 118 -11.88 9.31 -7.07
C ALA A 118 -13.00 9.46 -6.04
N LYS A 119 -14.02 8.64 -6.15
CA LYS A 119 -15.22 8.67 -5.32
C LYS A 119 -15.65 7.25 -4.94
N PRO A 120 -16.49 7.09 -3.90
CA PRO A 120 -16.92 5.77 -3.43
C PRO A 120 -17.53 4.88 -4.51
N GLU A 121 -18.28 5.44 -5.44
CA GLU A 121 -18.97 4.71 -6.51
C GLU A 121 -17.99 4.07 -7.52
N ASP A 122 -16.74 4.52 -7.55
CA ASP A 122 -15.72 3.94 -8.42
C ASP A 122 -15.20 2.59 -7.91
N PHE A 123 -15.59 2.20 -6.69
CA PHE A 123 -15.11 1.01 -6.01
C PHE A 123 -16.24 0.14 -5.47
N ARG A 124 -15.92 -1.11 -5.23
CA ARG A 124 -16.80 -2.08 -4.55
C ARG A 124 -16.07 -2.70 -3.35
N MET A 125 -16.83 -3.02 -2.34
CA MET A 125 -16.36 -3.67 -1.12
C MET A 125 -17.27 -4.86 -0.77
N PRO A 126 -16.72 -5.95 -0.23
CA PRO A 126 -15.30 -6.25 -0.06
C PRO A 126 -14.62 -6.53 -1.41
N GLY A 127 -13.29 -6.47 -1.42
CA GLY A 127 -12.47 -6.73 -2.60
C GLY A 127 -11.17 -7.46 -2.25
N HIS A 128 -10.12 -7.22 -3.04
CA HIS A 128 -8.84 -7.94 -2.94
C HIS A 128 -7.66 -7.04 -2.56
N MET A 129 -7.80 -5.70 -2.67
CA MET A 129 -6.78 -4.79 -2.20
C MET A 129 -7.01 -4.46 -0.73
N SER A 130 -6.04 -4.87 0.09
CA SER A 130 -6.00 -4.53 1.50
C SER A 130 -5.53 -3.10 1.70
N VAL A 131 -6.12 -2.43 2.66
CA VAL A 131 -5.82 -1.03 2.98
C VAL A 131 -5.42 -0.92 4.44
N SER A 132 -4.37 -0.18 4.70
CA SER A 132 -3.98 0.19 6.04
C SER A 132 -3.99 1.72 6.21
N TYR A 133 -4.27 2.16 7.43
CA TYR A 133 -4.13 3.57 7.76
C TYR A 133 -2.70 3.87 8.20
N THR A 134 -2.11 4.86 7.56
CA THR A 134 -0.91 5.49 8.11
C THR A 134 -1.35 6.63 9.02
N HIS A 135 -1.23 6.44 10.33
CA HIS A 135 -1.28 7.57 11.25
C HIS A 135 0.04 8.34 11.12
N LEU A 136 0.02 9.41 10.36
CA LEU A 136 1.04 10.43 10.51
C LEU A 136 0.80 11.08 11.88
N ARG A 137 1.45 10.56 12.92
CA ARG A 137 1.59 11.35 14.15
C ARG A 137 2.48 12.52 13.77
N ALA A 138 1.85 13.68 13.59
CA ALA A 138 2.58 14.93 13.63
C ALA A 138 3.13 15.08 15.07
N HIS A 139 4.43 14.99 15.17
CA HIS A 139 5.16 15.41 16.37
C HIS A 139 5.53 16.87 16.23
#